data_2aff44594222d2260105b04b31b33eee
#
_entry.id   2aff44594222d2260105b04b31b33eee
#
_cell.length_a   1.000
_cell.length_b   1.000
_cell.length_c   1.000
_cell.angle_alpha   90.00
_cell.angle_beta   90.00
_cell.angle_gamma   90.00
#
_symmetry.space_group_name_H-M   'P 1'
#
loop_
_entity.id
_entity.type
_entity.pdbx_description
1 polymer ?
#
loop_
_entity_poly.entity_id
_entity_poly.type
_entity_poly.pdbx_seq_one_letter_code
_entity_poly.pdbx_strand_id
1 'polypeptide(L)'
;MAGLAGPNTSVVLAGDPKQLGPVIHSGVAKAAGLGVSLLERLTSMLPYVTVVNGDGSSSRSGEGLIVKLVRNYRSHPKLLELPSQLFYQGELQACASPEMTDTLLHWEQLPNKT
;
A
#
# COMPACT_ATOMS: atom_id res chain seq x y z
N MET A 1 -2.62 21.76 -4.79
CA MET A 1 -1.94 21.76 -3.48
C MET A 1 -1.02 22.95 -3.26
N ALA A 2 -0.23 23.36 -4.23
CA ALA A 2 0.71 24.49 -4.06
C ALA A 2 0.10 25.83 -3.61
N GLY A 3 -1.18 26.07 -3.86
CA GLY A 3 -1.87 27.30 -3.42
C GLY A 3 -2.48 27.24 -2.03
N LEU A 4 -2.48 26.08 -1.37
CA LEU A 4 -3.08 25.89 -0.04
C LEU A 4 -2.06 25.68 1.08
N ALA A 5 -0.79 25.37 0.73
CA ALA A 5 0.26 25.09 1.69
C ALA A 5 1.16 26.32 1.86
N GLY A 6 1.10 26.96 3.01
CA GLY A 6 2.06 27.98 3.44
C GLY A 6 3.28 27.36 4.11
N PRO A 7 4.29 28.19 4.43
CA PRO A 7 5.56 27.69 5.02
C PRO A 7 5.39 26.96 6.38
N ASN A 8 4.27 27.18 7.07
CA ASN A 8 3.95 26.56 8.35
C ASN A 8 2.85 25.49 8.24
N THR A 9 2.56 24.99 7.04
CA THR A 9 1.52 23.99 6.82
C THR A 9 2.14 22.59 6.77
N SER A 10 1.66 21.69 7.64
CA SER A 10 1.98 20.26 7.56
C SER A 10 1.00 19.59 6.62
N VAL A 11 1.51 18.75 5.72
CA VAL A 11 0.71 17.98 4.77
C VAL A 11 0.89 16.49 5.03
N VAL A 12 -0.21 15.78 5.20
CA VAL A 12 -0.22 14.32 5.32
C VAL A 12 -0.89 13.73 4.08
N LEU A 13 -0.19 12.84 3.39
CA LEU A 13 -0.73 12.07 2.28
C LEU A 13 -1.00 10.65 2.77
N ALA A 14 -2.24 10.20 2.63
CA ALA A 14 -2.65 8.83 2.96
C ALA A 14 -3.15 8.14 1.70
N GLY A 15 -2.75 6.88 1.50
CA GLY A 15 -3.14 6.10 0.33
C GLY A 15 -2.27 4.87 0.17
N ASP A 16 -2.53 4.13 -0.90
CA ASP A 16 -1.80 2.92 -1.24
C ASP A 16 -1.51 2.90 -2.75
N PRO A 17 -0.24 3.08 -3.17
CA PRO A 17 0.13 3.10 -4.58
C PRO A 17 0.02 1.73 -5.27
N LYS A 18 -0.21 0.65 -4.51
CA LYS A 18 -0.41 -0.72 -5.04
C LYS A 18 -1.88 -1.08 -5.26
N GLN A 19 -2.80 -0.17 -4.90
CA GLN A 19 -4.22 -0.31 -5.18
C GLN A 19 -4.61 0.41 -6.48
N LEU A 20 -5.90 0.30 -6.84
CA LEU A 20 -6.43 0.89 -8.07
C LEU A 20 -6.18 2.40 -8.13
N GLY A 21 -5.53 2.81 -9.20
CA GLY A 21 -5.35 4.21 -9.53
C GLY A 21 -6.55 4.80 -10.28
N PRO A 22 -6.48 6.09 -10.65
CA PRO A 22 -7.53 6.76 -11.41
C PRO A 22 -7.68 6.17 -12.82
N VAL A 23 -8.90 6.11 -13.31
CA VAL A 23 -9.18 5.73 -14.71
C VAL A 23 -8.83 6.91 -15.62
N ILE A 24 -7.88 6.69 -16.54
CA ILE A 24 -7.44 7.71 -17.49
C ILE A 24 -7.87 7.33 -18.90
N HIS A 25 -8.80 8.10 -19.46
CA HIS A 25 -9.34 7.85 -20.80
C HIS A 25 -8.45 8.36 -21.93
N SER A 26 -7.64 9.38 -21.67
CA SER A 26 -6.75 9.96 -22.69
C SER A 26 -5.42 9.20 -22.77
N GLY A 27 -5.11 8.62 -23.93
CA GLY A 27 -3.83 7.95 -24.18
C GLY A 27 -2.64 8.89 -24.04
N VAL A 28 -2.78 10.14 -24.47
CA VAL A 28 -1.73 11.17 -24.35
C VAL A 28 -1.47 11.50 -22.90
N ALA A 29 -2.53 11.70 -22.10
CA ALA A 29 -2.39 11.98 -20.67
C ALA A 29 -1.76 10.80 -19.91
N LYS A 30 -2.11 9.56 -20.28
CA LYS A 30 -1.48 8.35 -19.72
C LYS A 30 0.00 8.29 -20.05
N ALA A 31 0.38 8.55 -21.30
CA ALA A 31 1.77 8.59 -21.74
C ALA A 31 2.57 9.72 -21.05
N ALA A 32 1.92 10.85 -20.75
CA ALA A 32 2.48 11.95 -19.98
C ALA A 32 2.56 11.72 -18.47
N GLY A 33 2.21 10.53 -17.98
CA GLY A 33 2.37 10.14 -16.57
C GLY A 33 1.22 10.56 -15.64
N LEU A 34 0.05 10.96 -16.18
CA LEU A 34 -1.10 11.34 -15.34
C LEU A 34 -1.59 10.19 -14.44
N GLY A 35 -1.27 8.92 -14.80
CA GLY A 35 -1.62 7.73 -14.01
C GLY A 35 -0.79 7.54 -12.75
N VAL A 36 0.36 8.20 -12.65
CA VAL A 36 1.22 8.10 -11.47
C VAL A 36 0.72 9.03 -10.38
N SER A 37 0.33 8.47 -9.24
CA SER A 37 -0.17 9.26 -8.12
C SER A 37 0.94 10.12 -7.51
N LEU A 38 0.55 11.24 -6.86
CA LEU A 38 1.51 12.07 -6.14
C LEU A 38 2.24 11.28 -5.05
N LEU A 39 1.52 10.42 -4.34
CA LEU A 39 2.10 9.54 -3.31
C LEU A 39 3.15 8.61 -3.90
N GLU A 40 2.84 7.92 -4.99
CA GLU A 40 3.76 7.02 -5.68
C GLU A 40 5.02 7.77 -6.16
N ARG A 41 4.84 8.94 -6.75
CA ARG A 41 5.96 9.77 -7.21
C ARG A 41 6.85 10.22 -6.06
N LEU A 42 6.26 10.68 -4.94
CA LEU A 42 7.04 11.14 -3.79
C LEU A 42 7.79 9.99 -3.11
N THR A 43 7.20 8.81 -3.00
CA THR A 43 7.87 7.65 -2.37
C THR A 43 9.09 7.15 -3.13
N SER A 44 9.22 7.49 -4.42
CA SER A 44 10.39 7.19 -5.25
C SER A 44 11.47 8.27 -5.23
N MET A 45 11.23 9.40 -4.55
CA MET A 45 12.15 10.54 -4.50
C MET A 45 12.82 10.65 -3.13
N LEU A 46 14.05 11.20 -3.11
CA LEU A 46 14.67 11.63 -1.85
C LEU A 46 13.85 12.79 -1.24
N PRO A 47 13.67 12.85 0.08
CA PRO A 47 14.24 12.00 1.15
C PRO A 47 13.42 10.73 1.50
N TYR A 48 12.44 10.36 0.70
CA TYR A 48 11.47 9.31 1.04
C TYR A 48 11.94 7.90 0.64
N VAL A 49 12.88 7.79 -0.30
CA VAL A 49 13.39 6.50 -0.78
C VAL A 49 14.23 5.81 0.30
N THR A 50 14.07 4.50 0.42
CA THR A 50 14.94 3.67 1.27
C THR A 50 16.26 3.43 0.54
N VAL A 51 17.37 3.82 1.14
CA VAL A 51 18.71 3.55 0.64
C VAL A 51 19.22 2.27 1.31
N VAL A 52 19.57 1.28 0.51
CA VAL A 52 20.24 0.05 0.99
C VAL A 52 21.73 0.31 0.95
N ASN A 53 22.38 0.31 2.10
CA ASN A 53 23.82 0.47 2.22
C ASN A 53 24.54 -0.82 1.81
N GLY A 54 25.81 -0.71 1.42
CA GLY A 54 26.60 -1.84 0.98
C GLY A 54 26.87 -2.92 2.04
N ASP A 55 26.58 -2.65 3.30
CA ASP A 55 26.64 -3.58 4.45
C ASP A 55 25.32 -4.37 4.67
N GLY A 56 24.33 -4.16 3.80
CA GLY A 56 23.00 -4.77 3.93
C GLY A 56 22.06 -4.04 4.90
N SER A 57 22.52 -2.99 5.57
CA SER A 57 21.66 -2.13 6.37
C SER A 57 20.83 -1.20 5.47
N SER A 58 19.54 -1.05 5.76
CA SER A 58 18.68 -0.09 5.06
C SER A 58 18.50 1.14 5.93
N SER A 59 18.98 2.27 5.46
CA SER A 59 18.66 3.58 6.04
C SER A 59 17.68 4.32 5.14
N ARG A 60 16.63 4.86 5.73
CA ARG A 60 15.74 5.79 5.03
C ARG A 60 16.28 7.20 5.21
N SER A 61 16.59 7.85 4.12
CA SER A 61 16.77 9.29 4.12
C SER A 61 15.41 9.91 4.41
N GLY A 62 15.17 10.40 5.61
CA GLY A 62 13.85 10.89 6.04
C GLY A 62 13.08 9.89 6.90
N GLU A 63 13.76 9.24 7.83
CA GLU A 63 13.17 8.36 8.83
C GLU A 63 12.01 9.07 9.55
N GLY A 64 10.84 8.43 9.58
CA GLY A 64 9.62 8.99 10.15
C GLY A 64 8.70 9.75 9.17
N LEU A 65 9.13 10.02 7.93
CA LEU A 65 8.28 10.68 6.94
C LEU A 65 7.30 9.73 6.24
N ILE A 66 7.62 8.43 6.18
CA ILE A 66 6.72 7.40 5.65
C ILE A 66 6.43 6.38 6.73
N VAL A 67 5.14 6.17 6.99
CA VAL A 67 4.63 5.14 7.88
C VAL A 67 3.83 4.14 7.08
N LYS A 68 4.25 2.87 7.09
CA LYS A 68 3.50 1.78 6.47
C LYS A 68 2.47 1.21 7.45
N LEU A 69 1.23 1.09 7.00
CA LEU A 69 0.17 0.40 7.73
C LEU A 69 0.17 -1.07 7.32
N VAL A 70 0.80 -1.92 8.10
CA VAL A 70 0.99 -3.35 7.78
C VAL A 70 -0.04 -4.28 8.39
N ARG A 71 -0.83 -3.82 9.37
CA ARG A 71 -1.84 -4.62 10.05
C ARG A 71 -3.17 -4.58 9.30
N ASN A 72 -3.68 -5.74 8.92
CA ASN A 72 -4.99 -5.90 8.28
C ASN A 72 -5.97 -6.54 9.26
N TYR A 73 -7.07 -5.83 9.53
CA TYR A 73 -8.12 -6.23 10.48
C TYR A 73 -9.40 -6.71 9.79
N ARG A 74 -9.34 -7.03 8.49
CA ARG A 74 -10.53 -7.36 7.70
C ARG A 74 -10.48 -8.73 7.05
N SER A 75 -9.32 -9.14 6.59
CA SER A 75 -9.19 -10.29 5.69
C SER A 75 -8.65 -11.52 6.40
N HIS A 76 -9.14 -12.69 5.99
CA HIS A 76 -8.58 -13.98 6.40
C HIS A 76 -7.10 -14.10 6.01
N PRO A 77 -6.21 -14.72 6.83
CA PRO A 77 -4.78 -14.82 6.54
C PRO A 77 -4.45 -15.37 5.16
N LYS A 78 -5.17 -16.41 4.71
CA LYS A 78 -4.97 -17.01 3.37
C LYS A 78 -5.24 -16.05 2.20
N LEU A 79 -6.14 -15.08 2.39
CA LEU A 79 -6.42 -14.06 1.37
C LEU A 79 -5.33 -12.98 1.30
N LEU A 80 -4.59 -12.79 2.40
CA LEU A 80 -3.51 -11.80 2.47
C LEU A 80 -2.16 -12.37 2.00
N GLU A 81 -1.97 -13.68 2.00
CA GLU A 81 -0.70 -14.31 1.71
C GLU A 81 -0.15 -13.90 0.34
N LEU A 82 -0.93 -14.09 -0.72
CA LEU A 82 -0.51 -13.77 -2.07
C LEU A 82 -0.29 -12.26 -2.32
N PRO A 83 -1.22 -11.36 -1.98
CA PRO A 83 -0.98 -9.92 -2.11
C PRO A 83 0.21 -9.43 -1.28
N SER A 84 0.39 -9.99 -0.07
CA SER A 84 1.51 -9.63 0.79
C SER A 84 2.85 -9.90 0.12
N GLN A 85 3.00 -11.10 -0.46
CA GLN A 85 4.23 -11.47 -1.16
C GLN A 85 4.46 -10.67 -2.44
N LEU A 86 3.41 -10.47 -3.26
CA LEU A 86 3.55 -9.83 -4.56
C LEU A 86 3.76 -8.31 -4.48
N PHE A 87 3.12 -7.64 -3.54
CA PHE A 87 3.04 -6.16 -3.55
C PHE A 87 3.60 -5.50 -2.29
N TYR A 88 3.66 -6.22 -1.17
CA TYR A 88 4.00 -5.64 0.13
C TYR A 88 5.19 -6.34 0.81
N GLN A 89 6.02 -7.04 0.05
CA GLN A 89 7.28 -7.65 0.53
C GLN A 89 7.11 -8.64 1.69
N GLY A 90 5.92 -9.24 1.81
CA GLY A 90 5.58 -10.14 2.92
C GLY A 90 5.28 -9.44 4.25
N GLU A 91 5.20 -8.12 4.29
CA GLU A 91 5.06 -7.33 5.53
C GLU A 91 3.64 -7.33 6.11
N LEU A 92 2.60 -7.69 5.33
CA LEU A 92 1.22 -7.64 5.82
C LEU A 92 0.97 -8.67 6.91
N GLN A 93 0.32 -8.22 7.98
CA GLN A 93 -0.04 -9.01 9.14
C GLN A 93 -1.57 -9.15 9.23
N ALA A 94 -2.07 -10.39 9.25
CA ALA A 94 -3.47 -10.65 9.49
C ALA A 94 -3.78 -10.49 10.98
N CYS A 95 -4.58 -9.48 11.31
CA CYS A 95 -4.97 -9.13 12.68
C CYS A 95 -6.50 -9.18 12.87
N ALA A 96 -7.26 -9.64 11.87
CA ALA A 96 -8.69 -9.85 12.00
C ALA A 96 -8.99 -11.06 12.89
N SER A 97 -10.06 -10.99 13.69
CA SER A 97 -10.49 -12.14 14.49
C SER A 97 -11.08 -13.25 13.62
N PRO A 98 -10.85 -14.53 13.93
CA PRO A 98 -11.46 -15.66 13.20
C PRO A 98 -12.99 -15.57 13.12
N GLU A 99 -13.64 -15.04 14.14
CA GLU A 99 -15.08 -14.84 14.17
C GLU A 99 -15.60 -13.97 13.01
N MET A 100 -14.79 -13.01 12.57
CA MET A 100 -15.14 -12.14 11.43
C MET A 100 -14.74 -12.73 10.07
N THR A 101 -13.67 -13.51 10.02
CA THR A 101 -13.08 -13.98 8.77
C THR A 101 -13.59 -15.34 8.33
N ASP A 102 -14.06 -16.15 9.29
CA ASP A 102 -14.38 -17.57 9.07
C ASP A 102 -15.88 -17.83 8.94
N THR A 103 -16.71 -16.79 8.95
CA THR A 103 -18.18 -16.89 8.94
C THR A 103 -18.75 -17.76 7.82
N LEU A 104 -18.09 -17.81 6.67
CA LEU A 104 -18.52 -18.59 5.50
C LEU A 104 -17.76 -19.90 5.32
N LEU A 105 -16.75 -20.22 6.15
CA LEU A 105 -15.97 -21.45 6.00
C LEU A 105 -16.79 -22.71 6.30
N HIS A 106 -17.82 -22.58 7.12
CA HIS A 106 -18.70 -23.68 7.53
C HIS A 106 -20.11 -23.56 6.93
N TRP A 107 -20.25 -22.78 5.85
CA TRP A 107 -21.53 -22.64 5.19
C TRP A 107 -21.94 -23.95 4.49
N GLU A 108 -23.11 -24.49 4.83
CA GLU A 108 -23.59 -25.80 4.40
C GLU A 108 -23.75 -25.95 2.88
N GLN A 109 -23.92 -24.83 2.16
CA GLN A 109 -24.03 -24.82 0.69
C GLN A 109 -22.70 -24.69 -0.03
N LEU A 110 -21.55 -24.67 0.67
CA LEU A 110 -20.26 -24.71 0.00
C LEU A 110 -20.09 -26.03 -0.71
N PRO A 111 -19.69 -26.04 -2.01
CA PRO A 111 -19.41 -27.27 -2.72
C PRO A 111 -18.33 -28.06 -1.97
N ASN A 112 -18.61 -29.35 -1.77
CA ASN A 112 -17.63 -30.24 -1.13
C ASN A 112 -16.31 -30.16 -1.86
N LYS A 113 -15.23 -29.95 -1.13
CA LYS A 113 -13.88 -30.04 -1.66
C LYS A 113 -13.66 -31.49 -2.13
N THR A 114 -13.70 -31.71 -3.42
CA THR A 114 -13.13 -32.92 -4.05
C THR A 114 -11.63 -32.91 -3.99
#